data_1a543edb04d7a624e8cf9a10b27f7bab
#
_entry.id   1a543edb04d7a624e8cf9a10b27f7bab
#
_cell.length_a   1.000
_cell.length_b   1.000
_cell.length_c   1.000
_cell.angle_alpha   90.00
_cell.angle_beta   90.00
_cell.angle_gamma   90.00
#
_symmetry.space_group_name_H-M   'P 1'
#
loop_
_entity.id
_entity.type
_entity.pdbx_description
1 polymer ?
#
loop_
_entity_poly.entity_id
_entity_poly.type
_entity_poly.pdbx_seq_one_letter_code
_entity_poly.pdbx_strand_id
1 'polypeptide(L)'
;MAELTFGEKLLIARKQLDLYQYEMAERLGVHPNSVTKYERGEGKPHAAVVRMFDLLCEQQGVRFDEYESGQKSRGETMKIVLAEKVSPATLAVFAAEPGWEVRTHDQLPEGLQAALEDADALVVRSAVQVDDALLEHAPKLRVIGRAGVGVDNIDTEAATRRGIVVMNTPGANAVAVAELTIGLMLALARKLPAANSTMHAGKWEKKSLQGAELRAKTLGILGLGRIGLEVARRARGFGLELIGSDPFVSAAVARENGIALVSLEEMFAKADYLTLHVGLTPQTQGVINAKTLAAMKKGVRIINCARGELVDDTALVEALKSGKVAGAALDVFAQEPLKDSPYFELDNVILTPHIAGSTAEAQEAVGVQIAMQVREYLKLGVAQNAVNLPSLSHEEYVQLAPYIDLAGRLGSFLAQAGKGGIESINLIYGGTLTELKTELVRNAAIEGLLQGSENVNRINAAAVAVERGIRVHEEKQESHRGGAASVLTVVLHGPAGTSRASGTVIHGEQPRLLEFDHIDIETPLEGYLLVCRNLDVPGVIGQIGTTLGQQGVNIANFALGRERAGEKPVKALAVVQVDGPVSDAVLAALKQIEALLDARLVNLPEPGF
;
A
#
# COMPACT_ATOMS: atom_id res chain seq x y z
N MET A 1 22.85 24.91 -0.61
CA MET A 1 22.51 23.48 -0.59
C MET A 1 22.56 23.04 0.86
N ALA A 2 21.49 22.56 1.41
CA ALA A 2 21.51 22.00 2.75
C ALA A 2 22.18 20.62 2.63
N GLU A 3 23.30 20.43 3.32
CA GLU A 3 24.00 19.15 3.42
C GLU A 3 23.12 18.17 4.22
N LEU A 4 22.97 16.95 3.73
CA LEU A 4 22.25 15.90 4.45
C LEU A 4 22.84 15.73 5.86
N THR A 5 21.98 15.69 6.86
CA THR A 5 22.40 15.39 8.24
C THR A 5 22.93 13.97 8.36
N PHE A 6 23.71 13.67 9.38
CA PHE A 6 24.19 12.30 9.64
C PHE A 6 23.02 11.30 9.75
N GLY A 7 21.92 11.68 10.37
CA GLY A 7 20.73 10.83 10.52
C GLY A 7 20.08 10.49 9.19
N GLU A 8 19.97 11.47 8.30
CA GLU A 8 19.46 11.27 6.95
C GLU A 8 20.40 10.38 6.11
N LYS A 9 21.70 10.63 6.15
CA LYS A 9 22.72 9.77 5.49
C LYS A 9 22.66 8.34 6.03
N LEU A 10 22.51 8.16 7.33
CA LEU A 10 22.41 6.86 7.98
C LEU A 10 21.15 6.10 7.53
N LEU A 11 20.01 6.79 7.47
CA LEU A 11 18.75 6.20 7.00
C LEU A 11 18.83 5.80 5.53
N ILE A 12 19.40 6.65 4.67
CA ILE A 12 19.60 6.39 3.25
C ILE A 12 20.52 5.18 3.05
N ALA A 13 21.67 5.17 3.72
CA ALA A 13 22.64 4.08 3.62
C ALA A 13 22.03 2.74 4.10
N ARG A 14 21.31 2.76 5.22
CA ARG A 14 20.64 1.58 5.74
C ARG A 14 19.61 1.03 4.74
N LYS A 15 18.86 1.91 4.08
CA LYS A 15 17.90 1.53 3.04
C LYS A 15 18.58 0.99 1.78
N GLN A 16 19.65 1.64 1.29
CA GLN A 16 20.41 1.16 0.12
C GLN A 16 21.08 -0.20 0.36
N LEU A 17 21.45 -0.49 1.62
CA LEU A 17 22.07 -1.75 2.02
C LEU A 17 21.07 -2.81 2.51
N ASP A 18 19.78 -2.50 2.49
CA ASP A 18 18.68 -3.35 2.97
C ASP A 18 18.90 -3.91 4.38
N LEU A 19 19.34 -3.04 5.29
CA LEU A 19 19.64 -3.41 6.67
C LEU A 19 18.53 -2.98 7.62
N TYR A 20 18.20 -3.84 8.60
CA TYR A 20 17.44 -3.42 9.77
C TYR A 20 18.27 -2.52 10.70
N GLN A 21 17.61 -1.73 11.56
CA GLN A 21 18.31 -0.85 12.50
C GLN A 21 19.30 -1.60 13.41
N TYR A 22 18.99 -2.83 13.81
CA TYR A 22 19.87 -3.64 14.64
C TYR A 22 21.11 -4.14 13.85
N GLU A 23 20.97 -4.46 12.57
CA GLU A 23 22.08 -4.88 11.70
C GLU A 23 23.02 -3.71 11.39
N MET A 24 22.46 -2.53 11.12
CA MET A 24 23.24 -1.30 10.98
C MET A 24 23.96 -0.98 12.30
N ALA A 25 23.31 -1.15 13.45
CA ALA A 25 23.91 -0.95 14.77
C ALA A 25 25.10 -1.89 15.00
N GLU A 26 24.96 -3.16 14.64
CA GLU A 26 26.05 -4.15 14.73
C GLU A 26 27.25 -3.74 13.86
N ARG A 27 27.02 -3.34 12.61
CA ARG A 27 28.08 -2.87 11.69
C ARG A 27 28.78 -1.60 12.17
N LEU A 28 28.07 -0.72 12.86
CA LEU A 28 28.61 0.51 13.42
C LEU A 28 29.17 0.36 14.83
N GLY A 29 29.02 -0.84 15.45
CA GLY A 29 29.47 -1.09 16.83
C GLY A 29 28.72 -0.26 17.87
N VAL A 30 27.43 0.00 17.68
CA VAL A 30 26.58 0.78 18.57
C VAL A 30 25.36 0.00 19.03
N HIS A 31 24.68 0.48 20.07
CA HIS A 31 23.41 -0.10 20.49
C HIS A 31 22.29 0.20 19.47
N PRO A 32 21.35 -0.70 19.17
CA PRO A 32 20.24 -0.47 18.21
C PRO A 32 19.46 0.82 18.45
N ASN A 33 19.18 1.16 19.71
CA ASN A 33 18.52 2.42 20.07
C ASN A 33 19.31 3.67 19.67
N SER A 34 20.63 3.55 19.48
CA SER A 34 21.46 4.68 19.02
C SER A 34 21.23 4.96 17.54
N VAL A 35 21.07 3.92 16.70
CA VAL A 35 20.71 4.06 15.28
C VAL A 35 19.36 4.75 15.17
N THR A 36 18.36 4.29 15.92
CA THR A 36 17.02 4.91 15.95
C THR A 36 17.07 6.40 16.34
N LYS A 37 17.88 6.74 17.36
CA LYS A 37 18.06 8.13 17.77
C LYS A 37 18.75 8.99 16.71
N TYR A 38 19.79 8.46 16.07
CA TYR A 38 20.50 9.18 15.01
C TYR A 38 19.59 9.43 13.80
N GLU A 39 18.84 8.44 13.35
CA GLU A 39 17.87 8.57 12.25
C GLU A 39 16.76 9.58 12.54
N ARG A 40 16.42 9.79 13.84
CA ARG A 40 15.46 10.80 14.27
C ARG A 40 16.08 12.19 14.50
N GLY A 41 17.38 12.33 14.30
CA GLY A 41 18.10 13.57 14.63
C GLY A 41 18.27 13.80 16.13
N GLU A 42 17.98 12.79 16.98
CA GLU A 42 18.08 12.82 18.42
C GLU A 42 19.50 12.43 18.87
N GLY A 43 20.37 13.40 19.02
CA GLY A 43 21.74 13.18 19.49
C GLY A 43 22.79 13.25 18.40
N LYS A 44 24.03 13.54 18.81
CA LYS A 44 25.18 13.61 17.90
C LYS A 44 25.98 12.30 17.97
N PRO A 45 26.32 11.67 16.83
CA PRO A 45 27.17 10.50 16.84
C PRO A 45 28.59 10.85 17.28
N HIS A 46 29.24 9.91 17.95
CA HIS A 46 30.67 10.04 18.27
C HIS A 46 31.52 9.97 16.99
N ALA A 47 32.64 10.66 16.93
CA ALA A 47 33.50 10.72 15.74
C ALA A 47 33.91 9.32 15.20
N ALA A 48 34.06 8.33 16.07
CA ALA A 48 34.36 6.95 15.68
C ALA A 48 33.18 6.30 14.91
N VAL A 49 31.94 6.59 15.28
CA VAL A 49 30.73 6.09 14.60
C VAL A 49 30.60 6.72 13.22
N VAL A 50 30.88 8.01 13.08
CA VAL A 50 30.88 8.70 11.78
C VAL A 50 31.93 8.07 10.85
N ARG A 51 33.15 7.86 11.32
CA ARG A 51 34.21 7.22 10.51
C ARG A 51 33.86 5.79 10.09
N MET A 52 33.25 5.02 10.98
CA MET A 52 32.83 3.65 10.68
C MET A 52 31.72 3.65 9.63
N PHE A 53 30.79 4.60 9.75
CA PHE A 53 29.72 4.81 8.76
C PHE A 53 30.27 5.22 7.40
N ASP A 54 31.19 6.18 7.34
CA ASP A 54 31.82 6.63 6.09
C ASP A 54 32.57 5.47 5.40
N LEU A 55 33.33 4.67 6.17
CA LEU A 55 33.99 3.47 5.67
C LEU A 55 33.01 2.42 5.13
N LEU A 56 31.89 2.20 5.83
CA LEU A 56 30.84 1.28 5.40
C LEU A 56 30.24 1.74 4.07
N CYS A 57 29.91 3.02 3.95
CA CYS A 57 29.35 3.61 2.73
C CYS A 57 30.33 3.49 1.55
N GLU A 58 31.61 3.78 1.77
CA GLU A 58 32.65 3.68 0.73
C GLU A 58 32.85 2.22 0.26
N GLN A 59 32.94 1.27 1.20
CA GLN A 59 33.11 -0.16 0.89
C GLN A 59 31.91 -0.78 0.17
N GLN A 60 30.71 -0.31 0.47
CA GLN A 60 29.46 -0.85 -0.09
C GLN A 60 28.92 -0.03 -1.26
N GLY A 61 29.62 1.03 -1.69
CA GLY A 61 29.23 1.85 -2.83
C GLY A 61 27.96 2.67 -2.61
N VAL A 62 27.64 3.01 -1.36
CA VAL A 62 26.48 3.85 -1.02
C VAL A 62 26.66 5.25 -1.62
N ARG A 63 25.68 5.73 -2.38
CA ARG A 63 25.69 7.05 -3.02
C ARG A 63 24.65 7.96 -2.39
N PHE A 64 25.04 9.20 -2.16
CA PHE A 64 24.16 10.25 -1.61
C PHE A 64 23.84 11.35 -2.64
N ASP A 65 24.59 11.39 -3.76
CA ASP A 65 24.50 12.45 -4.78
C ASP A 65 23.10 12.56 -5.39
N GLU A 66 22.41 11.44 -5.54
CA GLU A 66 21.04 11.38 -6.05
C GLU A 66 20.02 12.01 -5.08
N TYR A 67 20.29 11.91 -3.79
CA TYR A 67 19.46 12.51 -2.72
C TYR A 67 19.79 13.98 -2.49
N GLU A 68 21.02 14.40 -2.76
CA GLU A 68 21.46 15.80 -2.73
C GLU A 68 20.98 16.57 -3.98
N SER A 69 20.83 15.92 -5.13
CA SER A 69 20.31 16.50 -6.36
C SER A 69 18.79 16.43 -6.52
N GLY A 70 18.14 15.44 -5.92
CA GLY A 70 16.68 15.22 -6.00
C GLY A 70 15.82 16.17 -5.16
N GLN A 71 16.40 17.01 -4.32
CA GLN A 71 15.67 18.02 -3.53
C GLN A 71 15.36 19.32 -4.31
N LYS A 72 15.27 19.28 -5.62
CA LYS A 72 14.65 20.35 -6.42
C LYS A 72 13.22 20.03 -6.84
N SER A 73 12.43 19.36 -6.02
CA SER A 73 10.99 19.56 -6.09
C SER A 73 10.69 20.85 -5.31
N ARG A 74 10.18 21.85 -6.00
CA ARG A 74 9.64 23.13 -5.50
C ARG A 74 9.05 22.96 -4.11
N GLY A 75 9.32 23.89 -3.21
CA GLY A 75 8.72 23.95 -1.88
C GLY A 75 7.20 24.11 -1.95
N GLU A 76 6.51 23.07 -2.33
CA GLU A 76 5.08 22.96 -2.14
C GLU A 76 4.84 22.71 -0.67
N THR A 77 4.15 23.63 -0.05
CA THR A 77 3.72 23.50 1.34
C THR A 77 2.69 22.38 1.39
N MET A 78 3.08 21.20 1.91
CA MET A 78 2.14 20.10 2.13
C MET A 78 1.27 20.39 3.35
N LYS A 79 -0.03 20.15 3.23
CA LYS A 79 -1.01 20.42 4.29
C LYS A 79 -1.56 19.11 4.83
N ILE A 80 -1.26 18.86 6.10
CA ILE A 80 -1.61 17.64 6.82
C ILE A 80 -2.69 17.95 7.85
N VAL A 81 -3.82 17.25 7.77
CA VAL A 81 -4.90 17.37 8.76
C VAL A 81 -4.89 16.15 9.67
N LEU A 82 -4.72 16.38 10.97
CA LEU A 82 -4.84 15.39 12.03
C LEU A 82 -6.23 15.55 12.66
N ALA A 83 -7.20 14.76 12.22
CA ALA A 83 -8.61 14.94 12.58
C ALA A 83 -8.94 14.50 14.01
N GLU A 84 -8.06 13.74 14.67
CA GLU A 84 -8.21 13.27 16.03
C GLU A 84 -6.92 13.47 16.82
N LYS A 85 -7.04 13.41 18.16
CA LYS A 85 -5.87 13.55 19.07
C LYS A 85 -4.82 12.48 18.80
N VAL A 86 -3.60 12.89 18.54
CA VAL A 86 -2.42 12.03 18.34
C VAL A 86 -1.35 12.31 19.42
N SER A 87 -0.35 11.42 19.51
CA SER A 87 0.78 11.63 20.43
C SER A 87 1.68 12.77 19.95
N PRO A 88 2.41 13.43 20.85
CA PRO A 88 3.43 14.43 20.46
C PRO A 88 4.50 13.85 19.52
N ALA A 89 4.84 12.56 19.66
CA ALA A 89 5.78 11.89 18.77
C ALA A 89 5.24 11.77 17.33
N THR A 90 3.94 11.52 17.16
CA THR A 90 3.28 11.53 15.84
C THR A 90 3.36 12.90 15.17
N LEU A 91 3.06 13.95 15.92
CA LEU A 91 3.14 15.33 15.43
C LEU A 91 4.57 15.70 15.02
N ALA A 92 5.57 15.27 15.79
CA ALA A 92 6.98 15.56 15.55
C ALA A 92 7.47 15.01 14.19
N VAL A 93 6.91 13.90 13.70
CA VAL A 93 7.26 13.32 12.38
C VAL A 93 6.94 14.29 11.25
N PHE A 94 5.80 14.95 11.29
CA PHE A 94 5.40 15.93 10.27
C PHE A 94 6.05 17.30 10.49
N ALA A 95 6.17 17.73 11.74
CA ALA A 95 6.79 19.02 12.10
C ALA A 95 8.29 19.08 11.77
N ALA A 96 8.94 17.93 11.59
CA ALA A 96 10.34 17.85 11.16
C ALA A 96 10.53 18.17 9.65
N GLU A 97 9.45 18.18 8.85
CA GLU A 97 9.53 18.43 7.41
C GLU A 97 9.42 19.95 7.12
N PRO A 98 10.43 20.55 6.50
CA PRO A 98 10.42 21.99 6.20
C PRO A 98 9.28 22.38 5.24
N GLY A 99 8.52 23.40 5.58
CA GLY A 99 7.44 23.92 4.75
C GLY A 99 6.13 23.14 4.84
N TRP A 100 6.02 22.12 5.69
CA TRP A 100 4.76 21.41 5.91
C TRP A 100 3.89 22.12 6.94
N GLU A 101 2.63 22.31 6.63
CA GLU A 101 1.60 22.84 7.51
C GLU A 101 0.83 21.69 8.15
N VAL A 102 0.82 21.61 9.48
CA VAL A 102 0.09 20.57 10.22
C VAL A 102 -1.03 21.20 11.01
N ARG A 103 -2.27 20.82 10.71
CA ARG A 103 -3.48 21.26 11.42
C ARG A 103 -3.98 20.13 12.32
N THR A 104 -3.98 20.36 13.62
CA THR A 104 -4.47 19.39 14.61
C THR A 104 -5.96 19.62 14.87
N HIS A 105 -6.65 18.58 15.39
CA HIS A 105 -8.10 18.56 15.63
C HIS A 105 -8.61 19.75 16.47
N ASP A 106 -7.81 20.28 17.35
CA ASP A 106 -8.09 21.46 18.18
C ASP A 106 -7.84 22.80 17.46
N GLN A 107 -7.29 22.77 16.27
CA GLN A 107 -6.99 23.93 15.42
C GLN A 107 -7.90 23.99 14.18
N LEU A 108 -9.07 23.36 14.21
CA LEU A 108 -10.04 23.34 13.11
C LEU A 108 -11.27 24.22 13.44
N PRO A 109 -11.15 25.55 13.43
CA PRO A 109 -12.22 26.46 13.88
C PRO A 109 -13.47 26.39 13.00
N GLU A 110 -13.31 26.11 11.70
CA GLU A 110 -14.39 25.99 10.74
C GLU A 110 -14.82 24.53 10.49
N GLY A 111 -14.26 23.61 11.25
CA GLY A 111 -14.55 22.19 11.18
C GLY A 111 -13.66 21.40 10.20
N LEU A 112 -13.84 20.09 10.19
CA LEU A 112 -13.01 19.17 9.40
C LEU A 112 -13.18 19.37 7.89
N GLN A 113 -14.41 19.61 7.43
CA GLN A 113 -14.71 19.79 6.00
C GLN A 113 -13.92 20.97 5.40
N ALA A 114 -13.96 22.13 6.06
CA ALA A 114 -13.21 23.30 5.61
C ALA A 114 -11.69 23.07 5.61
N ALA A 115 -11.17 22.32 6.59
CA ALA A 115 -9.75 22.00 6.66
C ALA A 115 -9.28 21.07 5.53
N LEU A 116 -10.19 20.30 4.94
CA LEU A 116 -9.89 19.35 3.86
C LEU A 116 -9.88 19.98 2.47
N GLU A 117 -10.43 21.16 2.26
CA GLU A 117 -10.50 21.82 0.94
C GLU A 117 -9.13 21.98 0.26
N ASP A 118 -8.08 22.13 1.06
CA ASP A 118 -6.73 22.33 0.55
C ASP A 118 -5.69 21.34 1.14
N ALA A 119 -6.17 20.29 1.82
CA ALA A 119 -5.30 19.29 2.46
C ALA A 119 -4.74 18.27 1.46
N ASP A 120 -3.46 17.92 1.62
CA ASP A 120 -2.79 16.84 0.89
C ASP A 120 -2.93 15.48 1.60
N ALA A 121 -3.02 15.49 2.93
CA ALA A 121 -3.16 14.28 3.74
C ALA A 121 -4.14 14.46 4.89
N LEU A 122 -4.88 13.38 5.17
CA LEU A 122 -5.76 13.25 6.32
C LEU A 122 -5.28 12.09 7.19
N VAL A 123 -5.09 12.32 8.48
CA VAL A 123 -4.80 11.25 9.46
C VAL A 123 -5.98 11.14 10.43
N VAL A 124 -6.55 9.94 10.51
CA VAL A 124 -7.68 9.60 11.38
C VAL A 124 -7.35 8.44 12.30
N ARG A 125 -8.17 8.24 13.32
CA ARG A 125 -8.21 7.05 14.16
C ARG A 125 -9.55 6.34 13.95
N SER A 126 -10.36 6.18 14.97
CA SER A 126 -11.62 5.42 14.90
C SER A 126 -12.89 6.26 15.03
N ALA A 127 -12.81 7.50 15.50
CA ALA A 127 -13.98 8.31 15.78
C ALA A 127 -14.53 9.04 14.54
N VAL A 128 -13.64 9.47 13.65
CA VAL A 128 -14.02 10.17 12.42
C VAL A 128 -14.44 9.17 11.35
N GLN A 129 -15.66 9.35 10.84
CA GLN A 129 -16.15 8.61 9.67
C GLN A 129 -15.70 9.36 8.41
N VAL A 130 -14.98 8.67 7.53
CA VAL A 130 -14.49 9.19 6.26
C VAL A 130 -15.34 8.56 5.15
N ASP A 131 -16.50 9.13 4.94
CA ASP A 131 -17.45 8.72 3.93
C ASP A 131 -17.33 9.55 2.65
N ASP A 132 -18.12 9.19 1.64
CA ASP A 132 -18.14 9.85 0.34
C ASP A 132 -18.46 11.35 0.46
N ALA A 133 -19.38 11.72 1.37
CA ALA A 133 -19.77 13.11 1.60
C ALA A 133 -18.63 13.96 2.18
N LEU A 134 -17.83 13.41 3.10
CA LEU A 134 -16.66 14.10 3.63
C LEU A 134 -15.59 14.27 2.52
N LEU A 135 -15.40 13.26 1.69
CA LEU A 135 -14.40 13.27 0.62
C LEU A 135 -14.75 14.25 -0.53
N GLU A 136 -16.01 14.64 -0.69
CA GLU A 136 -16.41 15.72 -1.62
C GLU A 136 -15.76 17.07 -1.28
N HIS A 137 -15.47 17.29 0.01
CA HIS A 137 -14.78 18.50 0.49
C HIS A 137 -13.26 18.43 0.43
N ALA A 138 -12.69 17.35 -0.12
CA ALA A 138 -11.25 17.08 -0.10
C ALA A 138 -10.64 16.95 -1.53
N PRO A 139 -10.78 17.96 -2.41
CA PRO A 139 -10.42 17.85 -3.83
C PRO A 139 -8.91 17.66 -4.09
N LYS A 140 -8.06 18.02 -3.11
CA LYS A 140 -6.59 17.89 -3.21
C LYS A 140 -6.03 16.73 -2.43
N LEU A 141 -6.87 15.98 -1.72
CA LEU A 141 -6.43 14.91 -0.82
C LEU A 141 -5.79 13.77 -1.63
N ARG A 142 -4.59 13.41 -1.25
CA ARG A 142 -3.80 12.35 -1.91
C ARG A 142 -3.74 11.08 -1.09
N VAL A 143 -3.81 11.21 0.25
CA VAL A 143 -3.63 10.08 1.16
C VAL A 143 -4.46 10.24 2.43
N ILE A 144 -5.04 9.12 2.86
CA ILE A 144 -5.67 8.96 4.17
C ILE A 144 -4.85 7.96 4.96
N GLY A 145 -4.31 8.40 6.10
CA GLY A 145 -3.60 7.54 7.05
C GLY A 145 -4.51 7.17 8.22
N ARG A 146 -4.81 5.89 8.40
CA ARG A 146 -5.53 5.39 9.58
C ARG A 146 -4.54 4.90 10.64
N ALA A 147 -4.46 5.60 11.78
CA ALA A 147 -3.66 5.19 12.93
C ALA A 147 -4.32 4.00 13.64
N GLY A 148 -4.12 2.80 13.12
CA GLY A 148 -4.66 1.53 13.60
C GLY A 148 -4.78 0.49 12.49
N VAL A 149 -5.35 -0.67 12.83
CA VAL A 149 -5.38 -1.83 11.90
C VAL A 149 -6.63 -1.83 11.00
N GLY A 150 -7.81 -1.72 11.58
CA GLY A 150 -9.05 -1.70 10.81
C GLY A 150 -9.27 -0.38 10.09
N VAL A 151 -10.00 -0.41 8.99
CA VAL A 151 -10.35 0.78 8.19
C VAL A 151 -11.87 0.91 8.01
N ASP A 152 -12.63 0.29 8.89
CA ASP A 152 -14.10 0.18 8.81
C ASP A 152 -14.78 1.55 8.83
N ASN A 153 -14.12 2.58 9.36
CA ASN A 153 -14.58 3.96 9.37
C ASN A 153 -14.18 4.77 8.12
N ILE A 154 -13.61 4.13 7.09
CA ILE A 154 -13.18 4.78 5.85
C ILE A 154 -13.85 4.10 4.67
N ASP A 155 -14.61 4.85 3.87
CA ASP A 155 -15.11 4.37 2.58
C ASP A 155 -13.94 4.26 1.58
N THR A 156 -13.33 3.06 1.56
CA THR A 156 -12.17 2.78 0.72
C THR A 156 -12.50 2.78 -0.77
N GLU A 157 -13.75 2.50 -1.15
CA GLU A 157 -14.20 2.56 -2.54
C GLU A 157 -14.34 4.02 -3.00
N ALA A 158 -14.95 4.87 -2.18
CA ALA A 158 -15.04 6.31 -2.47
C ALA A 158 -13.66 6.96 -2.56
N ALA A 159 -12.74 6.62 -1.64
CA ALA A 159 -11.36 7.07 -1.68
C ALA A 159 -10.66 6.62 -2.98
N THR A 160 -10.85 5.36 -3.37
CA THR A 160 -10.26 4.80 -4.60
C THR A 160 -10.78 5.51 -5.85
N ARG A 161 -12.11 5.72 -5.96
CA ARG A 161 -12.69 6.48 -7.09
C ARG A 161 -12.08 7.88 -7.24
N ARG A 162 -11.75 8.51 -6.12
CA ARG A 162 -11.11 9.86 -6.10
C ARG A 162 -9.58 9.82 -6.24
N GLY A 163 -9.00 8.62 -6.36
CA GLY A 163 -7.55 8.45 -6.47
C GLY A 163 -6.79 8.73 -5.18
N ILE A 164 -7.41 8.52 -4.03
CA ILE A 164 -6.82 8.74 -2.72
C ILE A 164 -6.31 7.41 -2.16
N VAL A 165 -5.04 7.36 -1.77
CA VAL A 165 -4.46 6.18 -1.09
C VAL A 165 -4.98 6.09 0.33
N VAL A 166 -5.40 4.90 0.75
CA VAL A 166 -5.74 4.60 2.15
C VAL A 166 -4.67 3.69 2.74
N MET A 167 -4.00 4.13 3.79
CA MET A 167 -2.96 3.37 4.49
C MET A 167 -3.35 3.13 5.95
N ASN A 168 -2.93 1.98 6.49
CA ASN A 168 -3.13 1.62 7.88
C ASN A 168 -1.81 1.18 8.56
N THR A 169 -1.88 0.78 9.84
CA THR A 169 -0.72 0.33 10.62
C THR A 169 -0.90 -1.09 11.12
N PRO A 170 -0.82 -2.12 10.24
CA PRO A 170 -1.04 -3.49 10.64
C PRO A 170 0.03 -3.94 11.64
N GLY A 171 -0.42 -4.44 12.81
CA GLY A 171 0.41 -5.05 13.84
C GLY A 171 1.05 -4.10 14.85
N ALA A 172 0.96 -2.80 14.70
CA ALA A 172 1.55 -1.86 15.66
C ALA A 172 0.89 -1.94 17.07
N ASN A 173 -0.34 -2.41 17.17
CA ASN A 173 -1.06 -2.64 18.41
C ASN A 173 -1.15 -4.13 18.80
N ALA A 174 -0.47 -5.02 18.10
CA ALA A 174 -0.65 -6.48 18.29
C ALA A 174 -0.35 -6.94 19.72
N VAL A 175 0.66 -6.33 20.36
CA VAL A 175 1.01 -6.62 21.75
C VAL A 175 -0.13 -6.23 22.70
N ALA A 176 -0.65 -5.01 22.58
CA ALA A 176 -1.73 -4.53 23.45
C ALA A 176 -3.01 -5.40 23.32
N VAL A 177 -3.42 -5.72 22.09
CA VAL A 177 -4.57 -6.59 21.85
C VAL A 177 -4.35 -8.00 22.42
N ALA A 178 -3.16 -8.57 22.26
CA ALA A 178 -2.83 -9.89 22.81
C ALA A 178 -2.85 -9.88 24.35
N GLU A 179 -2.37 -8.81 24.98
CA GLU A 179 -2.38 -8.68 26.43
C GLU A 179 -3.77 -8.52 27.00
N LEU A 180 -4.64 -7.71 26.37
CA LEU A 180 -6.04 -7.64 26.76
C LEU A 180 -6.74 -9.00 26.58
N THR A 181 -6.51 -9.69 25.47
CA THR A 181 -7.07 -11.03 25.20
C THR A 181 -6.73 -12.01 26.32
N ILE A 182 -5.47 -12.07 26.73
CA ILE A 182 -5.02 -12.93 27.85
C ILE A 182 -5.63 -12.43 29.17
N GLY A 183 -5.66 -11.13 29.41
CA GLY A 183 -6.29 -10.54 30.59
C GLY A 183 -7.78 -10.90 30.71
N LEU A 184 -8.52 -10.78 29.63
CA LEU A 184 -9.95 -11.15 29.56
C LEU A 184 -10.15 -12.66 29.74
N MET A 185 -9.29 -13.50 29.16
CA MET A 185 -9.32 -14.95 29.34
C MET A 185 -9.12 -15.33 30.82
N LEU A 186 -8.16 -14.71 31.52
CA LEU A 186 -7.92 -14.91 32.94
C LEU A 186 -9.07 -14.38 33.79
N ALA A 187 -9.58 -13.18 33.48
CA ALA A 187 -10.72 -12.57 34.17
C ALA A 187 -11.96 -13.44 34.07
N LEU A 188 -12.22 -14.04 32.90
CA LEU A 188 -13.33 -14.96 32.65
C LEU A 188 -13.12 -16.29 33.40
N ALA A 189 -11.91 -16.86 33.36
CA ALA A 189 -11.59 -18.11 34.05
C ALA A 189 -11.73 -17.99 35.57
N ARG A 190 -11.40 -16.84 36.14
CA ARG A 190 -11.35 -16.60 37.59
C ARG A 190 -12.52 -15.76 38.10
N LYS A 191 -13.49 -15.39 37.24
CA LYS A 191 -14.66 -14.56 37.59
C LYS A 191 -14.27 -13.23 38.26
N LEU A 192 -13.19 -12.59 37.78
CA LEU A 192 -12.61 -11.41 38.46
C LEU A 192 -13.57 -10.22 38.54
N PRO A 193 -14.33 -9.84 37.49
CA PRO A 193 -15.25 -8.72 37.60
C PRO A 193 -16.34 -8.94 38.67
N ALA A 194 -16.95 -10.13 38.71
CA ALA A 194 -17.96 -10.48 39.70
C ALA A 194 -17.37 -10.49 41.13
N ALA A 195 -16.15 -11.05 41.28
CA ALA A 195 -15.46 -11.07 42.58
C ALA A 195 -15.18 -9.65 43.10
N ASN A 196 -14.69 -8.77 42.22
CA ASN A 196 -14.45 -7.37 42.57
C ASN A 196 -15.76 -6.63 42.93
N SER A 197 -16.81 -6.81 42.12
CA SER A 197 -18.12 -6.18 42.36
C SER A 197 -18.74 -6.59 43.69
N THR A 198 -18.71 -7.91 44.03
CA THR A 198 -19.25 -8.39 45.31
C THR A 198 -18.49 -7.86 46.51
N MET A 199 -17.16 -7.75 46.42
CA MET A 199 -16.34 -7.15 47.50
C MET A 199 -16.62 -5.66 47.68
N HIS A 200 -16.76 -4.88 46.59
CA HIS A 200 -17.18 -3.48 46.70
C HIS A 200 -18.59 -3.30 47.29
N ALA A 201 -19.48 -4.28 47.07
CA ALA A 201 -20.80 -4.32 47.67
C ALA A 201 -20.80 -4.85 49.12
N GLY A 202 -19.64 -5.08 49.73
CA GLY A 202 -19.51 -5.57 51.11
C GLY A 202 -19.88 -7.06 51.29
N LYS A 203 -19.94 -7.85 50.19
CA LYS A 203 -20.36 -9.24 50.21
C LYS A 203 -19.16 -10.18 50.12
N TRP A 204 -19.13 -11.26 50.93
CA TRP A 204 -18.11 -12.28 50.96
C TRP A 204 -18.61 -13.57 50.32
N GLU A 205 -18.59 -13.67 48.96
CA GLU A 205 -19.26 -14.76 48.21
C GLU A 205 -18.26 -15.79 47.65
N LYS A 206 -17.34 -16.29 48.49
CA LYS A 206 -16.27 -17.21 48.08
C LYS A 206 -16.77 -18.49 47.36
N LYS A 207 -17.93 -19.04 47.75
CA LYS A 207 -18.40 -20.31 47.19
C LYS A 207 -18.91 -20.20 45.76
N SER A 208 -19.59 -19.09 45.41
CA SER A 208 -20.13 -18.82 44.05
C SER A 208 -19.03 -18.44 43.05
N LEU A 209 -17.87 -18.00 43.53
CA LEU A 209 -16.76 -17.48 42.74
C LEU A 209 -15.66 -18.51 42.44
N GLN A 210 -15.99 -19.82 42.54
CA GLN A 210 -15.04 -20.87 42.14
C GLN A 210 -14.73 -20.71 40.64
N GLY A 211 -13.43 -20.55 40.30
CA GLY A 211 -12.91 -20.44 38.95
C GLY A 211 -12.30 -21.74 38.42
N ALA A 212 -11.65 -21.62 37.25
CA ALA A 212 -10.91 -22.71 36.60
C ALA A 212 -9.46 -22.27 36.33
N GLU A 213 -8.56 -23.25 36.25
CA GLU A 213 -7.20 -23.05 35.78
C GLU A 213 -7.12 -23.16 34.27
N LEU A 214 -6.16 -22.43 33.66
CA LEU A 214 -5.90 -22.49 32.22
C LEU A 214 -5.01 -23.68 31.84
N ARG A 215 -4.19 -24.15 32.77
CA ARG A 215 -3.26 -25.26 32.57
C ARG A 215 -3.97 -26.50 32.01
N ALA A 216 -3.37 -27.13 31.01
CA ALA A 216 -3.89 -28.32 30.31
C ALA A 216 -5.28 -28.14 29.68
N LYS A 217 -5.68 -26.89 29.41
CA LYS A 217 -6.83 -26.57 28.58
C LYS A 217 -6.40 -26.28 27.15
N THR A 218 -7.28 -26.51 26.20
CA THR A 218 -7.04 -26.25 24.79
C THR A 218 -7.53 -24.85 24.42
N LEU A 219 -6.61 -24.01 23.94
CA LEU A 219 -6.94 -22.70 23.35
C LEU A 219 -7.00 -22.84 21.83
N GLY A 220 -8.17 -22.62 21.25
CA GLY A 220 -8.38 -22.44 19.82
C GLY A 220 -8.14 -20.98 19.42
N ILE A 221 -7.26 -20.76 18.46
CA ILE A 221 -6.93 -19.43 17.93
C ILE A 221 -7.42 -19.37 16.48
N LEU A 222 -8.48 -18.60 16.22
CA LEU A 222 -8.95 -18.35 14.87
C LEU A 222 -8.23 -17.12 14.29
N GLY A 223 -7.38 -17.35 13.31
CA GLY A 223 -6.47 -16.36 12.75
C GLY A 223 -5.10 -16.36 13.43
N LEU A 224 -4.08 -16.73 12.67
CA LEU A 224 -2.68 -16.82 13.12
C LEU A 224 -1.82 -15.68 12.53
N GLY A 225 -2.44 -14.51 12.32
CA GLY A 225 -1.73 -13.28 11.99
C GLY A 225 -0.91 -12.74 13.17
N ARG A 226 -0.45 -11.50 13.06
CA ARG A 226 0.41 -10.86 14.08
C ARG A 226 -0.17 -10.93 15.49
N ILE A 227 -1.47 -10.67 15.66
CA ILE A 227 -2.15 -10.71 16.97
C ILE A 227 -2.27 -12.16 17.48
N GLY A 228 -2.74 -13.07 16.62
CA GLY A 228 -2.91 -14.48 17.01
C GLY A 228 -1.62 -15.14 17.46
N LEU A 229 -0.48 -14.84 16.79
CA LEU A 229 0.84 -15.31 17.19
C LEU A 229 1.31 -14.68 18.51
N GLU A 230 1.04 -13.40 18.76
CA GLU A 230 1.35 -12.75 20.03
C GLU A 230 0.51 -13.31 21.19
N VAL A 231 -0.76 -13.69 20.95
CA VAL A 231 -1.60 -14.41 21.92
C VAL A 231 -1.02 -15.79 22.18
N ALA A 232 -0.68 -16.55 21.13
CA ALA A 232 -0.10 -17.88 21.26
C ALA A 232 1.18 -17.87 22.10
N ARG A 233 2.08 -16.92 21.83
CA ARG A 233 3.35 -16.77 22.56
C ARG A 233 3.13 -16.58 24.05
N ARG A 234 2.13 -15.76 24.45
CA ARG A 234 1.79 -15.50 25.86
C ARG A 234 1.05 -16.68 26.49
N ALA A 235 0.11 -17.29 25.76
CA ALA A 235 -0.70 -18.40 26.24
C ALA A 235 0.12 -19.64 26.61
N ARG A 236 1.23 -19.89 25.92
CA ARG A 236 2.19 -20.98 26.26
C ARG A 236 2.68 -20.90 27.69
N GLY A 237 2.90 -19.68 28.22
CA GLY A 237 3.35 -19.48 29.60
C GLY A 237 2.37 -19.99 30.67
N PHE A 238 1.08 -20.16 30.28
CA PHE A 238 0.04 -20.69 31.17
C PHE A 238 -0.16 -22.22 31.04
N GLY A 239 0.65 -22.89 30.24
CA GLY A 239 0.55 -24.35 30.04
C GLY A 239 -0.71 -24.77 29.28
N LEU A 240 -1.20 -23.92 28.38
CA LEU A 240 -2.28 -24.23 27.45
C LEU A 240 -1.79 -25.08 26.27
N GLU A 241 -2.63 -25.98 25.80
CA GLU A 241 -2.46 -26.64 24.50
C GLU A 241 -3.01 -25.69 23.41
N LEU A 242 -2.18 -25.39 22.39
CA LEU A 242 -2.53 -24.42 21.35
C LEU A 242 -2.90 -25.13 20.05
N ILE A 243 -4.11 -24.88 19.58
CA ILE A 243 -4.56 -25.24 18.24
C ILE A 243 -4.97 -23.97 17.50
N GLY A 244 -4.78 -23.94 16.19
CA GLY A 244 -5.12 -22.76 15.39
C GLY A 244 -5.68 -23.13 14.04
N SER A 245 -6.50 -22.23 13.49
CA SER A 245 -7.03 -22.33 12.13
C SER A 245 -6.79 -21.03 11.39
N ASP A 246 -6.06 -21.12 10.28
CA ASP A 246 -5.75 -20.01 9.39
C ASP A 246 -5.42 -20.56 8.00
N PRO A 247 -6.13 -20.15 6.92
CA PRO A 247 -5.89 -20.66 5.57
C PRO A 247 -4.61 -20.15 4.93
N PHE A 248 -3.97 -19.10 5.49
CA PHE A 248 -2.82 -18.42 4.92
C PHE A 248 -1.49 -18.74 5.63
N VAL A 249 -1.55 -19.42 6.76
CA VAL A 249 -0.36 -19.75 7.56
C VAL A 249 0.09 -21.18 7.31
N SER A 250 1.37 -21.36 7.00
CA SER A 250 1.92 -22.70 6.76
C SER A 250 2.05 -23.51 8.07
N ALA A 251 1.99 -24.85 7.95
CA ALA A 251 2.17 -25.75 9.07
C ALA A 251 3.56 -25.60 9.74
N ALA A 252 4.57 -25.12 9.00
CA ALA A 252 5.89 -24.85 9.55
C ALA A 252 5.86 -23.67 10.52
N VAL A 253 5.31 -22.53 10.09
CA VAL A 253 5.16 -21.31 10.92
C VAL A 253 4.31 -21.59 12.16
N ALA A 254 3.19 -22.31 12.03
CA ALA A 254 2.37 -22.67 13.18
C ALA A 254 3.17 -23.53 14.19
N ARG A 255 3.91 -24.52 13.72
CA ARG A 255 4.73 -25.42 14.57
C ARG A 255 5.84 -24.69 15.30
N GLU A 256 6.54 -23.76 14.65
CA GLU A 256 7.58 -22.91 15.26
C GLU A 256 7.03 -22.11 16.44
N ASN A 257 5.76 -21.68 16.33
CA ASN A 257 5.07 -20.97 17.40
C ASN A 257 4.38 -21.91 18.41
N GLY A 258 4.56 -23.23 18.28
CA GLY A 258 4.02 -24.23 19.19
C GLY A 258 2.51 -24.44 19.04
N ILE A 259 1.95 -24.18 17.86
CA ILE A 259 0.53 -24.28 17.52
C ILE A 259 0.32 -25.49 16.63
N ALA A 260 -0.63 -26.37 16.96
CA ALA A 260 -1.11 -27.39 16.04
C ALA A 260 -2.13 -26.78 15.08
N LEU A 261 -1.80 -26.75 13.77
CA LEU A 261 -2.73 -26.28 12.73
C LEU A 261 -3.79 -27.35 12.49
N VAL A 262 -5.06 -26.97 12.62
CA VAL A 262 -6.24 -27.85 12.47
C VAL A 262 -7.32 -27.20 11.61
N SER A 263 -8.30 -27.99 11.17
CA SER A 263 -9.47 -27.43 10.49
C SER A 263 -10.33 -26.60 11.46
N LEU A 264 -11.19 -25.75 10.93
CA LEU A 264 -12.10 -24.94 11.73
C LEU A 264 -13.05 -25.81 12.56
N GLU A 265 -13.57 -26.89 11.95
CA GLU A 265 -14.46 -27.85 12.62
C GLU A 265 -13.74 -28.57 13.77
N GLU A 266 -12.51 -28.99 13.55
CA GLU A 266 -11.70 -29.65 14.57
C GLU A 266 -11.39 -28.69 15.72
N MET A 267 -11.07 -27.44 15.42
CA MET A 267 -10.83 -26.41 16.43
C MET A 267 -12.07 -26.20 17.31
N PHE A 268 -13.26 -26.06 16.71
CA PHE A 268 -14.50 -25.92 17.45
C PHE A 268 -14.79 -27.11 18.35
N ALA A 269 -14.56 -28.33 17.87
CA ALA A 269 -14.78 -29.55 18.63
C ALA A 269 -13.82 -29.73 19.81
N LYS A 270 -12.60 -29.16 19.74
CA LYS A 270 -11.54 -29.40 20.73
C LYS A 270 -11.29 -28.25 21.70
N ALA A 271 -11.62 -27.02 21.35
CA ALA A 271 -11.30 -25.83 22.13
C ALA A 271 -12.09 -25.78 23.46
N ASP A 272 -11.40 -25.54 24.57
CA ASP A 272 -11.99 -25.12 25.85
C ASP A 272 -12.15 -23.61 25.92
N TYR A 273 -11.21 -22.89 25.29
CA TYR A 273 -11.24 -21.45 25.05
C TYR A 273 -11.08 -21.20 23.57
N LEU A 274 -11.84 -20.28 23.02
CA LEU A 274 -11.76 -19.85 21.63
C LEU A 274 -11.52 -18.35 21.58
N THR A 275 -10.51 -17.91 20.84
CA THR A 275 -10.20 -16.49 20.64
C THR A 275 -10.14 -16.14 19.15
N LEU A 276 -10.72 -14.99 18.80
CA LEU A 276 -10.90 -14.57 17.42
C LEU A 276 -9.89 -13.47 17.07
N HIS A 277 -9.13 -13.66 15.99
CA HIS A 277 -8.10 -12.72 15.51
C HIS A 277 -8.08 -12.66 13.98
N VAL A 278 -9.24 -12.79 13.36
CA VAL A 278 -9.46 -12.65 11.91
C VAL A 278 -10.09 -11.30 11.58
N GLY A 279 -9.86 -10.80 10.37
CA GLY A 279 -10.57 -9.65 9.83
C GLY A 279 -12.01 -9.99 9.43
N LEU A 280 -12.84 -8.97 9.28
CA LEU A 280 -14.19 -9.11 8.75
C LEU A 280 -14.13 -9.26 7.24
N THR A 281 -14.67 -10.37 6.75
CA THR A 281 -14.84 -10.70 5.33
C THR A 281 -16.17 -11.41 5.15
N PRO A 282 -16.68 -11.57 3.91
CA PRO A 282 -17.89 -12.38 3.67
C PRO A 282 -17.78 -13.82 4.20
N GLN A 283 -16.56 -14.38 4.30
CA GLN A 283 -16.29 -15.73 4.77
C GLN A 283 -16.20 -15.82 6.29
N THR A 284 -15.83 -14.74 6.98
CA THR A 284 -15.66 -14.71 8.43
C THR A 284 -16.86 -14.10 9.16
N GLN A 285 -17.70 -13.34 8.46
CA GLN A 285 -18.91 -12.78 9.01
C GLN A 285 -19.82 -13.89 9.57
N GLY A 286 -20.21 -13.75 10.83
CA GLY A 286 -21.04 -14.74 11.51
C GLY A 286 -20.39 -16.12 11.65
N VAL A 287 -19.06 -16.20 11.67
CA VAL A 287 -18.33 -17.47 11.85
C VAL A 287 -18.68 -18.15 13.17
N ILE A 288 -19.05 -17.39 14.20
CA ILE A 288 -19.64 -17.86 15.45
C ILE A 288 -21.16 -17.66 15.37
N ASN A 289 -21.88 -18.75 15.09
CA ASN A 289 -23.32 -18.78 14.92
C ASN A 289 -23.94 -20.03 15.59
N ALA A 290 -25.24 -20.20 15.54
CA ALA A 290 -25.93 -21.32 16.18
C ALA A 290 -25.36 -22.70 15.78
N LYS A 291 -25.01 -22.91 14.51
CA LYS A 291 -24.47 -24.17 14.00
C LYS A 291 -23.06 -24.42 14.57
N THR A 292 -22.19 -23.44 14.53
CA THR A 292 -20.80 -23.57 15.01
C THR A 292 -20.75 -23.66 16.52
N LEU A 293 -21.59 -22.91 17.25
CA LEU A 293 -21.76 -23.03 18.70
C LEU A 293 -22.26 -24.43 19.09
N ALA A 294 -23.19 -25.02 18.35
CA ALA A 294 -23.64 -26.39 18.61
C ALA A 294 -22.51 -27.43 18.49
N ALA A 295 -21.58 -27.22 17.56
CA ALA A 295 -20.42 -28.12 17.35
C ALA A 295 -19.30 -27.97 18.41
N MET A 296 -19.26 -26.87 19.18
CA MET A 296 -18.25 -26.63 20.20
C MET A 296 -18.43 -27.54 21.43
N LYS A 297 -17.41 -27.63 22.27
CA LYS A 297 -17.51 -28.28 23.58
C LYS A 297 -18.58 -27.59 24.45
N LYS A 298 -19.30 -28.35 25.24
CA LYS A 298 -20.13 -27.76 26.30
C LYS A 298 -19.23 -27.09 27.33
N GLY A 299 -19.52 -25.84 27.65
CA GLY A 299 -18.73 -25.06 28.60
C GLY A 299 -17.54 -24.34 27.98
N VAL A 300 -17.47 -24.24 26.65
CA VAL A 300 -16.47 -23.43 25.96
C VAL A 300 -16.56 -21.96 26.40
N ARG A 301 -15.44 -21.25 26.37
CA ARG A 301 -15.38 -19.80 26.61
C ARG A 301 -14.89 -19.09 25.37
N ILE A 302 -15.52 -17.98 25.02
CA ILE A 302 -15.25 -17.25 23.77
C ILE A 302 -14.71 -15.87 24.10
N ILE A 303 -13.61 -15.48 23.45
CA ILE A 303 -12.99 -14.16 23.56
C ILE A 303 -12.99 -13.50 22.17
N ASN A 304 -13.56 -12.32 22.06
CA ASN A 304 -13.56 -11.55 20.82
C ASN A 304 -13.01 -10.14 21.05
N CYS A 305 -11.79 -9.91 20.58
CA CYS A 305 -11.14 -8.60 20.50
C CYS A 305 -10.82 -8.25 19.03
N ALA A 306 -11.59 -8.81 18.07
CA ALA A 306 -11.35 -8.62 16.63
C ALA A 306 -12.44 -7.73 15.99
N ARG A 307 -13.62 -8.30 15.65
CA ARG A 307 -14.77 -7.58 15.09
C ARG A 307 -16.06 -8.18 15.65
N GLY A 308 -17.05 -7.31 15.94
CA GLY A 308 -18.33 -7.73 16.47
C GLY A 308 -19.09 -8.66 15.54
N GLU A 309 -19.11 -8.33 14.26
CA GLU A 309 -19.85 -9.06 13.21
C GLU A 309 -19.35 -10.50 12.95
N LEU A 310 -18.24 -10.89 13.56
CA LEU A 310 -17.79 -12.29 13.55
C LEU A 310 -18.73 -13.21 14.36
N VAL A 311 -19.56 -12.62 15.23
CA VAL A 311 -20.43 -13.33 16.17
C VAL A 311 -21.88 -12.99 15.88
N ASP A 312 -22.71 -14.02 15.77
CA ASP A 312 -24.17 -13.87 15.84
C ASP A 312 -24.57 -13.68 17.31
N ASP A 313 -24.89 -12.43 17.68
CA ASP A 313 -25.22 -12.05 19.04
C ASP A 313 -26.43 -12.84 19.60
N THR A 314 -27.47 -13.08 18.80
CA THR A 314 -28.65 -13.84 19.22
C THR A 314 -28.27 -15.26 19.57
N ALA A 315 -27.49 -15.92 18.71
CA ALA A 315 -27.05 -17.29 18.94
C ALA A 315 -26.10 -17.40 20.15
N LEU A 316 -25.21 -16.41 20.34
CA LEU A 316 -24.29 -16.40 21.48
C LEU A 316 -25.05 -16.19 22.80
N VAL A 317 -26.02 -15.27 22.85
CA VAL A 317 -26.88 -15.04 24.05
C VAL A 317 -27.65 -16.30 24.44
N GLU A 318 -28.24 -17.01 23.49
CA GLU A 318 -28.91 -18.28 23.75
C GLU A 318 -27.97 -19.36 24.28
N ALA A 319 -26.77 -19.45 23.70
CA ALA A 319 -25.74 -20.40 24.13
C ALA A 319 -25.20 -20.10 25.53
N LEU A 320 -25.10 -18.81 25.90
CA LEU A 320 -24.73 -18.37 27.25
C LEU A 320 -25.82 -18.68 28.27
N LYS A 321 -27.09 -18.40 27.96
CA LYS A 321 -28.24 -18.70 28.81
C LYS A 321 -28.43 -20.19 29.04
N SER A 322 -28.19 -21.01 28.02
CA SER A 322 -28.29 -22.48 28.13
C SER A 322 -27.09 -23.14 28.79
N GLY A 323 -25.99 -22.41 29.03
CA GLY A 323 -24.75 -22.96 29.55
C GLY A 323 -23.97 -23.82 28.54
N LYS A 324 -24.31 -23.78 27.27
CA LYS A 324 -23.50 -24.33 26.18
C LYS A 324 -22.15 -23.59 26.09
N VAL A 325 -22.19 -22.27 26.19
CA VAL A 325 -21.06 -21.37 26.39
C VAL A 325 -21.00 -20.99 27.86
N ALA A 326 -19.91 -21.32 28.54
CA ALA A 326 -19.75 -21.03 29.96
C ALA A 326 -19.54 -19.55 30.26
N GLY A 327 -19.06 -18.79 29.29
CA GLY A 327 -18.88 -17.36 29.36
C GLY A 327 -18.27 -16.79 28.11
N ALA A 328 -18.42 -15.50 27.91
CA ALA A 328 -17.81 -14.75 26.84
C ALA A 328 -17.12 -13.47 27.34
N ALA A 329 -16.07 -13.05 26.66
CA ALA A 329 -15.44 -11.74 26.86
C ALA A 329 -15.38 -11.02 25.50
N LEU A 330 -16.08 -9.89 25.42
CA LEU A 330 -16.30 -9.16 24.18
C LEU A 330 -15.79 -7.73 24.34
N ASP A 331 -14.82 -7.35 23.51
CA ASP A 331 -14.29 -5.98 23.43
C ASP A 331 -14.88 -5.21 22.25
N VAL A 332 -15.55 -5.92 21.33
CA VAL A 332 -16.08 -5.39 20.07
C VAL A 332 -17.50 -5.87 19.81
N PHE A 333 -18.30 -5.06 19.11
CA PHE A 333 -19.72 -5.27 18.88
C PHE A 333 -20.10 -4.91 17.44
N ALA A 334 -21.15 -5.53 16.89
CA ALA A 334 -21.64 -5.24 15.55
C ALA A 334 -22.15 -3.80 15.41
N GLN A 335 -22.62 -3.21 16.52
CA GLN A 335 -22.95 -1.79 16.59
C GLN A 335 -22.21 -1.15 17.77
N GLU A 336 -21.40 -0.15 17.48
CA GLU A 336 -20.63 0.62 18.45
C GLU A 336 -21.01 2.10 18.37
N PRO A 337 -21.24 2.81 19.50
CA PRO A 337 -21.29 2.31 20.89
C PRO A 337 -22.41 1.34 21.17
N LEU A 338 -22.12 0.31 21.99
CA LEU A 338 -23.12 -0.69 22.39
C LEU A 338 -24.21 -0.05 23.25
N LYS A 339 -25.48 -0.15 22.81
CA LYS A 339 -26.69 0.35 23.52
C LYS A 339 -27.73 -0.75 23.56
N ASP A 340 -28.51 -0.77 24.64
CA ASP A 340 -29.67 -1.66 24.82
C ASP A 340 -29.40 -3.15 24.48
N SER A 341 -28.24 -3.66 24.96
CA SER A 341 -27.76 -4.99 24.61
C SER A 341 -28.28 -6.07 25.57
N PRO A 342 -28.67 -7.25 25.06
CA PRO A 342 -29.02 -8.40 25.89
C PRO A 342 -27.85 -8.96 26.70
N TYR A 343 -26.64 -8.60 26.38
CA TYR A 343 -25.47 -8.96 27.15
C TYR A 343 -25.41 -8.30 28.53
N PHE A 344 -26.04 -7.15 28.71
CA PHE A 344 -26.02 -6.43 29.99
C PHE A 344 -26.71 -7.20 31.13
N GLU A 345 -27.59 -8.13 30.79
CA GLU A 345 -28.33 -8.96 31.78
C GLU A 345 -27.60 -10.28 32.09
N LEU A 346 -26.43 -10.56 31.53
CA LEU A 346 -25.72 -11.82 31.63
C LEU A 346 -24.51 -11.72 32.58
N ASP A 347 -24.55 -12.46 33.69
CA ASP A 347 -23.44 -12.48 34.67
C ASP A 347 -22.18 -13.22 34.19
N ASN A 348 -22.30 -14.00 33.13
CA ASN A 348 -21.20 -14.78 32.55
C ASN A 348 -20.57 -14.13 31.33
N VAL A 349 -20.77 -12.83 31.15
CA VAL A 349 -20.15 -12.04 30.06
C VAL A 349 -19.31 -10.90 30.64
N ILE A 350 -18.12 -10.69 30.07
CA ILE A 350 -17.28 -9.52 30.33
C ILE A 350 -17.33 -8.64 29.08
N LEU A 351 -17.68 -7.38 29.27
CA LEU A 351 -17.77 -6.38 28.19
C LEU A 351 -16.76 -5.28 28.41
N THR A 352 -16.04 -4.90 27.36
CA THR A 352 -15.14 -3.75 27.36
C THR A 352 -15.41 -2.88 26.12
N PRO A 353 -15.25 -1.54 26.20
CA PRO A 353 -15.68 -0.63 25.15
C PRO A 353 -14.60 -0.41 24.09
N HIS A 354 -14.25 -1.48 23.35
CA HIS A 354 -13.27 -1.48 22.24
C HIS A 354 -11.92 -0.85 22.64
N ILE A 355 -11.33 -1.37 23.71
CA ILE A 355 -10.08 -0.84 24.31
C ILE A 355 -8.84 -1.70 24.05
N ALA A 356 -8.93 -2.75 23.25
CA ALA A 356 -7.82 -3.68 23.03
C ALA A 356 -6.53 -3.01 22.50
N GLY A 357 -6.68 -1.95 21.70
CA GLY A 357 -5.56 -1.11 21.24
C GLY A 357 -5.33 0.16 22.07
N SER A 358 -6.04 0.37 23.18
CA SER A 358 -6.05 1.62 23.93
C SER A 358 -4.99 1.66 25.04
N THR A 359 -3.72 1.40 24.69
CA THR A 359 -2.56 1.64 25.58
C THR A 359 -1.75 2.82 25.06
N ALA A 360 -1.01 3.49 25.94
CA ALA A 360 -0.17 4.64 25.56
C ALA A 360 0.86 4.25 24.49
N GLU A 361 1.50 3.10 24.68
CA GLU A 361 2.51 2.55 23.80
C GLU A 361 1.93 2.19 22.42
N ALA A 362 0.78 1.51 22.38
CA ALA A 362 0.14 1.15 21.11
C ALA A 362 -0.34 2.40 20.35
N GLN A 363 -0.92 3.39 21.04
CA GLN A 363 -1.38 4.63 20.43
C GLN A 363 -0.23 5.47 19.88
N GLU A 364 0.90 5.52 20.57
CA GLU A 364 2.10 6.18 20.07
C GLU A 364 2.66 5.42 18.86
N ALA A 365 2.79 4.09 18.95
CA ALA A 365 3.33 3.25 17.87
C ALA A 365 2.50 3.37 16.57
N VAL A 366 1.17 3.26 16.65
CA VAL A 366 0.31 3.40 15.45
C VAL A 366 0.37 4.82 14.89
N GLY A 367 0.43 5.84 15.75
CA GLY A 367 0.51 7.24 15.34
C GLY A 367 1.83 7.57 14.63
N VAL A 368 2.95 7.17 15.20
CA VAL A 368 4.27 7.40 14.59
C VAL A 368 4.42 6.62 13.29
N GLN A 369 3.99 5.35 13.27
CA GLN A 369 4.09 4.53 12.07
C GLN A 369 3.27 5.12 10.91
N ILE A 370 2.01 5.53 11.15
CA ILE A 370 1.20 6.10 10.07
C ILE A 370 1.75 7.44 9.60
N ALA A 371 2.28 8.28 10.51
CA ALA A 371 2.89 9.53 10.14
C ALA A 371 4.12 9.34 9.24
N MET A 372 4.97 8.34 9.54
CA MET A 372 6.11 7.99 8.71
C MET A 372 5.66 7.51 7.30
N GLN A 373 4.64 6.64 7.23
CA GLN A 373 4.12 6.14 5.97
C GLN A 373 3.51 7.26 5.11
N VAL A 374 2.68 8.13 5.69
CA VAL A 374 2.11 9.30 5.01
C VAL A 374 3.20 10.23 4.50
N ARG A 375 4.20 10.51 5.33
CA ARG A 375 5.35 11.32 4.94
C ARG A 375 6.11 10.72 3.76
N GLU A 376 6.43 9.44 3.79
CA GLU A 376 7.13 8.75 2.70
C GLU A 376 6.31 8.74 1.41
N TYR A 377 5.00 8.54 1.52
CA TYR A 377 4.12 8.62 0.35
C TYR A 377 4.11 10.02 -0.27
N LEU A 378 3.97 11.07 0.53
CA LEU A 378 3.95 12.44 0.01
C LEU A 378 5.29 12.87 -0.62
N LYS A 379 6.40 12.36 -0.10
CA LYS A 379 7.76 12.69 -0.60
C LYS A 379 8.19 11.83 -1.79
N LEU A 380 7.89 10.54 -1.75
CA LEU A 380 8.48 9.53 -2.63
C LEU A 380 7.44 8.73 -3.43
N GLY A 381 6.14 8.94 -3.18
CA GLY A 381 5.07 8.13 -3.80
C GLY A 381 4.98 6.69 -3.28
N VAL A 382 5.73 6.30 -2.25
CA VAL A 382 5.78 4.93 -1.72
C VAL A 382 4.62 4.68 -0.78
N ALA A 383 3.61 3.93 -1.23
CA ALA A 383 2.44 3.58 -0.44
C ALA A 383 2.67 2.27 0.35
N GLN A 384 3.13 2.39 1.59
CA GLN A 384 3.30 1.23 2.49
C GLN A 384 1.98 0.89 3.19
N ASN A 385 1.67 -0.42 3.29
CA ASN A 385 0.44 -0.90 3.92
C ASN A 385 -0.83 -0.22 3.37
N ALA A 386 -0.83 0.07 2.07
CA ALA A 386 -2.02 0.58 1.41
C ALA A 386 -3.11 -0.50 1.39
N VAL A 387 -4.35 -0.10 1.70
CA VAL A 387 -5.51 -1.00 1.79
C VAL A 387 -6.21 -1.12 0.43
N ASN A 388 -6.18 -0.04 -0.34
CA ASN A 388 -6.81 0.08 -1.65
C ASN A 388 -5.83 0.04 -2.83
N LEU A 389 -4.60 -0.40 -2.58
CA LEU A 389 -3.59 -0.72 -3.58
C LEU A 389 -3.04 -2.13 -3.35
N PRO A 390 -2.51 -2.80 -4.37
CA PRO A 390 -1.80 -4.06 -4.20
C PRO A 390 -0.67 -3.91 -3.18
N SER A 391 -0.62 -4.80 -2.19
CA SER A 391 0.47 -4.79 -1.21
C SER A 391 1.76 -5.26 -1.86
N LEU A 392 2.72 -4.37 -1.98
CA LEU A 392 4.08 -4.65 -2.41
C LEU A 392 5.04 -4.47 -1.24
N SER A 393 6.01 -5.36 -1.11
CA SER A 393 7.17 -5.10 -0.27
C SER A 393 8.03 -3.98 -0.89
N HIS A 394 8.93 -3.41 -0.10
CA HIS A 394 9.86 -2.41 -0.62
C HIS A 394 10.72 -2.98 -1.76
N GLU A 395 11.22 -4.21 -1.63
CA GLU A 395 11.98 -4.90 -2.67
C GLU A 395 11.17 -5.11 -3.95
N GLU A 396 9.92 -5.60 -3.83
CA GLU A 396 9.01 -5.76 -4.96
C GLU A 396 8.75 -4.42 -5.65
N TYR A 397 8.60 -3.33 -4.87
CA TYR A 397 8.39 -2.00 -5.43
C TYR A 397 9.63 -1.49 -6.19
N VAL A 398 10.84 -1.62 -5.62
CA VAL A 398 12.09 -1.21 -6.27
C VAL A 398 12.29 -1.96 -7.59
N GLN A 399 11.97 -3.25 -7.63
CA GLN A 399 12.04 -4.04 -8.87
C GLN A 399 11.02 -3.61 -9.92
N LEU A 400 9.83 -3.19 -9.48
CA LEU A 400 8.72 -2.81 -10.37
C LEU A 400 8.75 -1.33 -10.78
N ALA A 401 9.34 -0.44 -9.99
CA ALA A 401 9.30 1.00 -10.21
C ALA A 401 9.73 1.41 -11.64
N PRO A 402 10.81 0.87 -12.23
CA PRO A 402 11.21 1.20 -13.61
C PRO A 402 10.17 0.75 -14.64
N TYR A 403 9.49 -0.37 -14.38
CA TYR A 403 8.43 -0.88 -15.28
C TYR A 403 7.09 -0.16 -15.10
N ILE A 404 6.83 0.37 -13.91
CA ILE A 404 5.70 1.28 -13.65
C ILE A 404 5.89 2.57 -14.46
N ASP A 405 7.09 3.15 -14.44
CA ASP A 405 7.43 4.32 -15.26
C ASP A 405 7.35 4.02 -16.76
N LEU A 406 7.94 2.91 -17.20
CA LEU A 406 7.83 2.44 -18.60
C LEU A 406 6.37 2.31 -19.05
N ALA A 407 5.51 1.72 -18.21
CA ALA A 407 4.11 1.52 -18.52
C ALA A 407 3.35 2.83 -18.70
N GLY A 408 3.55 3.79 -17.79
CA GLY A 408 2.98 5.14 -17.90
C GLY A 408 3.41 5.85 -19.18
N ARG A 409 4.70 5.74 -19.54
CA ARG A 409 5.26 6.32 -20.77
C ARG A 409 4.73 5.66 -22.03
N LEU A 410 4.62 4.32 -22.07
CA LEU A 410 4.02 3.59 -23.19
C LEU A 410 2.55 3.97 -23.37
N GLY A 411 1.81 4.09 -22.26
CA GLY A 411 0.44 4.59 -22.27
C GLY A 411 0.32 5.99 -22.85
N SER A 412 1.12 6.93 -22.32
CA SER A 412 1.15 8.32 -22.78
C SER A 412 1.59 8.44 -24.25
N PHE A 413 2.57 7.65 -24.66
CA PHE A 413 3.01 7.57 -26.05
C PHE A 413 1.87 7.11 -26.97
N LEU A 414 1.17 6.04 -26.62
CA LEU A 414 0.05 5.52 -27.40
C LEU A 414 -1.15 6.45 -27.42
N ALA A 415 -1.42 7.19 -26.35
CA ALA A 415 -2.48 8.19 -26.33
C ALA A 415 -2.25 9.30 -27.35
N GLN A 416 -0.99 9.70 -27.57
CA GLN A 416 -0.60 10.80 -28.45
C GLN A 416 -0.25 10.33 -29.88
N ALA A 417 0.46 9.20 -30.02
CA ALA A 417 0.91 8.67 -31.33
C ALA A 417 -0.04 7.65 -31.96
N GLY A 418 -0.94 7.07 -31.18
CA GLY A 418 -1.89 6.03 -31.64
C GLY A 418 -3.01 6.56 -32.52
N LYS A 419 -3.88 5.66 -32.98
CA LYS A 419 -4.96 5.97 -33.92
C LYS A 419 -6.18 6.63 -33.30
N GLY A 420 -6.21 6.76 -31.98
CA GLY A 420 -7.30 7.40 -31.23
C GLY A 420 -8.51 6.47 -30.98
N GLY A 421 -9.24 6.82 -29.90
CA GLY A 421 -10.36 6.01 -29.38
C GLY A 421 -9.89 4.76 -28.65
N ILE A 422 -10.49 4.45 -27.51
CA ILE A 422 -10.11 3.28 -26.69
C ILE A 422 -11.36 2.47 -26.34
N GLU A 423 -11.47 1.25 -26.88
CA GLU A 423 -12.51 0.28 -26.52
C GLU A 423 -11.96 -0.84 -25.63
N SER A 424 -10.70 -1.24 -25.87
CA SER A 424 -10.01 -2.18 -25.02
C SER A 424 -8.49 -1.96 -25.03
N ILE A 425 -7.88 -2.36 -23.91
CA ILE A 425 -6.45 -2.30 -23.64
C ILE A 425 -5.99 -3.73 -23.37
N ASN A 426 -4.94 -4.19 -24.05
CA ASN A 426 -4.29 -5.45 -23.75
C ASN A 426 -2.84 -5.19 -23.33
N LEU A 427 -2.47 -5.66 -22.14
CA LEU A 427 -1.10 -5.60 -21.62
C LEU A 427 -0.47 -6.99 -21.70
N ILE A 428 0.70 -7.08 -22.30
CA ILE A 428 1.43 -8.33 -22.47
C ILE A 428 2.78 -8.19 -21.74
N TYR A 429 2.96 -9.04 -20.73
CA TYR A 429 4.15 -9.07 -19.90
C TYR A 429 5.09 -10.19 -20.34
N GLY A 430 6.34 -9.88 -20.63
CA GLY A 430 7.37 -10.83 -21.03
C GLY A 430 8.57 -10.84 -20.10
N GLY A 431 9.26 -11.98 -19.99
CA GLY A 431 10.44 -12.15 -19.17
C GLY A 431 10.15 -12.14 -17.67
N THR A 432 11.02 -11.52 -16.86
CA THR A 432 10.89 -11.49 -15.40
C THR A 432 9.60 -10.82 -14.89
N LEU A 433 8.97 -9.95 -15.70
CA LEU A 433 7.68 -9.36 -15.36
C LEU A 433 6.56 -10.39 -15.18
N THR A 434 6.70 -11.59 -15.74
CA THR A 434 5.69 -12.65 -15.60
C THR A 434 5.59 -13.19 -14.19
N GLU A 435 6.64 -13.03 -13.38
CA GLU A 435 6.72 -13.52 -12.00
C GLU A 435 6.31 -12.47 -10.97
N LEU A 436 6.17 -11.20 -11.40
CA LEU A 436 5.89 -10.07 -10.53
C LEU A 436 4.38 -9.76 -10.43
N LYS A 437 4.01 -8.96 -9.43
CA LYS A 437 2.67 -8.39 -9.26
C LYS A 437 2.51 -7.19 -10.19
N THR A 438 1.78 -7.35 -11.28
CA THR A 438 1.73 -6.38 -12.39
C THR A 438 0.64 -5.33 -12.27
N GLU A 439 -0.17 -5.34 -11.21
CA GLU A 439 -1.33 -4.44 -11.07
C GLU A 439 -0.95 -2.96 -11.13
N LEU A 440 0.17 -2.56 -10.50
CA LEU A 440 0.64 -1.16 -10.58
C LEU A 440 1.17 -0.80 -11.97
N VAL A 441 1.79 -1.75 -12.65
CA VAL A 441 2.25 -1.59 -14.06
C VAL A 441 1.04 -1.39 -14.97
N ARG A 442 -0.01 -2.22 -14.80
CA ARG A 442 -1.28 -2.06 -15.51
C ARG A 442 -1.90 -0.69 -15.27
N ASN A 443 -2.02 -0.30 -14.00
CA ASN A 443 -2.66 0.97 -13.63
C ASN A 443 -1.88 2.17 -14.19
N ALA A 444 -0.56 2.13 -14.20
CA ALA A 444 0.28 3.16 -14.79
C ALA A 444 0.10 3.26 -16.32
N ALA A 445 -0.02 2.14 -17.02
CA ALA A 445 -0.30 2.14 -18.45
C ALA A 445 -1.66 2.79 -18.75
N ILE A 446 -2.69 2.45 -17.96
CA ILE A 446 -4.04 3.03 -18.11
C ILE A 446 -4.03 4.53 -17.78
N GLU A 447 -3.34 4.95 -16.70
CA GLU A 447 -3.14 6.35 -16.34
C GLU A 447 -2.54 7.14 -17.52
N GLY A 448 -1.43 6.64 -18.09
CA GLY A 448 -0.78 7.25 -19.23
C GLY A 448 -1.68 7.35 -20.46
N LEU A 449 -2.48 6.31 -20.74
CA LEU A 449 -3.46 6.28 -21.84
C LEU A 449 -4.61 7.26 -21.68
N LEU A 450 -5.05 7.48 -20.44
CA LEU A 450 -6.14 8.39 -20.11
C LEU A 450 -5.63 9.78 -19.72
N GLN A 451 -4.37 10.09 -19.99
CA GLN A 451 -3.73 11.36 -19.72
C GLN A 451 -4.50 12.51 -20.41
N GLY A 452 -4.81 13.56 -19.67
CA GLY A 452 -5.69 14.67 -20.15
C GLY A 452 -7.15 14.52 -19.75
N SER A 453 -7.51 13.41 -19.08
CA SER A 453 -8.81 13.28 -18.40
C SER A 453 -8.67 13.74 -16.95
N GLU A 454 -9.63 14.54 -16.47
CA GLU A 454 -9.63 15.00 -15.08
C GLU A 454 -9.68 13.80 -14.12
N ASN A 455 -8.85 13.86 -13.08
CA ASN A 455 -8.86 12.94 -11.92
C ASN A 455 -8.48 11.48 -12.17
N VAL A 456 -7.68 11.14 -13.19
CA VAL A 456 -7.15 9.79 -13.37
C VAL A 456 -5.73 9.70 -12.83
N ASN A 457 -5.49 8.72 -11.96
CA ASN A 457 -4.16 8.41 -11.42
C ASN A 457 -3.99 6.89 -11.24
N ARG A 458 -2.81 6.44 -10.81
CA ARG A 458 -2.47 5.00 -10.64
C ARG A 458 -3.40 4.24 -9.69
N ILE A 459 -4.14 4.93 -8.81
CA ILE A 459 -5.00 4.31 -7.81
C ILE A 459 -6.36 3.99 -8.41
N ASN A 460 -6.94 4.96 -9.15
CA ASN A 460 -8.27 4.84 -9.71
C ASN A 460 -8.30 4.43 -11.20
N ALA A 461 -7.16 4.37 -11.88
CA ALA A 461 -7.09 4.13 -13.32
C ALA A 461 -7.89 2.90 -13.78
N ALA A 462 -7.78 1.77 -13.06
CA ALA A 462 -8.54 0.57 -13.38
C ALA A 462 -10.06 0.76 -13.20
N ALA A 463 -10.49 1.44 -12.13
CA ALA A 463 -11.90 1.72 -11.88
C ALA A 463 -12.47 2.68 -12.95
N VAL A 464 -11.72 3.74 -13.29
CA VAL A 464 -12.10 4.69 -14.35
C VAL A 464 -12.20 4.01 -15.71
N ALA A 465 -11.29 3.07 -16.03
CA ALA A 465 -11.38 2.29 -17.26
C ALA A 465 -12.70 1.49 -17.33
N VAL A 466 -13.09 0.84 -16.23
CA VAL A 466 -14.36 0.10 -16.13
C VAL A 466 -15.56 1.05 -16.29
N GLU A 467 -15.59 2.19 -15.60
CA GLU A 467 -16.66 3.19 -15.69
C GLU A 467 -16.84 3.73 -17.13
N ARG A 468 -15.74 3.86 -17.86
CA ARG A 468 -15.75 4.27 -19.27
C ARG A 468 -16.05 3.13 -20.26
N GLY A 469 -16.32 1.92 -19.76
CA GLY A 469 -16.58 0.76 -20.59
C GLY A 469 -15.36 0.23 -21.33
N ILE A 470 -14.15 0.61 -20.92
CA ILE A 470 -12.89 0.14 -21.49
C ILE A 470 -12.56 -1.23 -20.91
N ARG A 471 -12.46 -2.23 -21.75
CA ARG A 471 -12.07 -3.58 -21.36
C ARG A 471 -10.55 -3.68 -21.23
N VAL A 472 -10.06 -4.18 -20.09
CA VAL A 472 -8.62 -4.36 -19.85
C VAL A 472 -8.32 -5.85 -19.78
N HIS A 473 -7.36 -6.30 -20.57
CA HIS A 473 -6.88 -7.69 -20.61
C HIS A 473 -5.39 -7.72 -20.27
N GLU A 474 -4.98 -8.75 -19.56
CA GLU A 474 -3.58 -8.99 -19.20
C GLU A 474 -3.15 -10.38 -19.67
N GLU A 475 -1.99 -10.47 -20.30
CA GLU A 475 -1.41 -11.71 -20.83
C GLU A 475 0.04 -11.83 -20.38
N LYS A 476 0.46 -13.01 -19.92
CA LYS A 476 1.83 -13.33 -19.55
C LYS A 476 2.44 -14.28 -20.58
N GLN A 477 3.58 -13.90 -21.16
CA GLN A 477 4.28 -14.68 -22.18
C GLN A 477 5.67 -15.08 -21.68
N GLU A 478 5.95 -16.37 -21.57
CA GLU A 478 7.25 -16.90 -21.10
C GLU A 478 8.41 -16.56 -22.04
N SER A 479 8.16 -16.41 -23.33
CA SER A 479 9.19 -16.04 -24.32
C SER A 479 8.86 -14.74 -25.03
N HIS A 480 9.83 -13.85 -25.15
CA HIS A 480 9.73 -12.60 -25.89
C HIS A 480 10.88 -12.49 -26.91
N ARG A 481 10.65 -11.75 -28.00
CA ARG A 481 11.66 -11.50 -29.00
C ARG A 481 12.66 -10.44 -28.51
N GLY A 482 13.95 -10.63 -28.73
CA GLY A 482 14.91 -9.52 -28.69
C GLY A 482 15.95 -9.52 -27.58
N GLY A 483 16.09 -10.56 -26.75
CA GLY A 483 17.21 -10.67 -25.78
C GLY A 483 17.15 -9.70 -24.59
N ALA A 484 16.10 -8.88 -24.46
CA ALA A 484 15.87 -8.06 -23.29
C ALA A 484 15.40 -8.93 -22.11
N ALA A 485 15.79 -8.58 -20.87
CA ALA A 485 15.41 -9.34 -19.68
C ALA A 485 13.90 -9.36 -19.46
N SER A 486 13.21 -8.25 -19.80
CA SER A 486 11.75 -8.10 -19.71
C SER A 486 11.24 -7.14 -20.77
N VAL A 487 10.06 -7.40 -21.28
CA VAL A 487 9.37 -6.54 -22.25
C VAL A 487 7.93 -6.33 -21.82
N LEU A 488 7.49 -5.09 -21.84
CA LEU A 488 6.09 -4.72 -21.69
C LEU A 488 5.53 -4.29 -23.05
N THR A 489 4.39 -4.86 -23.43
CA THR A 489 3.65 -4.45 -24.63
C THR A 489 2.27 -3.96 -24.23
N VAL A 490 1.90 -2.80 -24.75
CA VAL A 490 0.56 -2.22 -24.61
C VAL A 490 -0.09 -2.18 -25.99
N VAL A 491 -1.29 -2.76 -26.09
CA VAL A 491 -2.08 -2.80 -27.32
C VAL A 491 -3.40 -2.10 -27.08
N LEU A 492 -3.72 -1.12 -27.92
CA LEU A 492 -5.00 -0.42 -27.92
C LEU A 492 -5.85 -0.91 -29.09
N HIS A 493 -7.10 -1.21 -28.78
CA HIS A 493 -8.11 -1.43 -29.81
C HIS A 493 -9.15 -0.32 -29.70
N GLY A 494 -9.47 0.29 -30.81
CA GLY A 494 -10.47 1.34 -30.90
C GLY A 494 -11.13 1.38 -32.29
N PRO A 495 -12.13 2.25 -32.49
CA PRO A 495 -12.90 2.33 -33.73
C PRO A 495 -12.03 2.70 -34.95
N ALA A 496 -10.90 3.38 -34.74
CA ALA A 496 -9.95 3.74 -35.79
C ALA A 496 -8.90 2.66 -36.08
N GLY A 497 -8.96 1.52 -35.39
CA GLY A 497 -8.06 0.38 -35.54
C GLY A 497 -7.21 0.12 -34.31
N THR A 498 -6.18 -0.73 -34.49
CA THR A 498 -5.27 -1.15 -33.43
C THR A 498 -3.99 -0.35 -33.47
N SER A 499 -3.49 0.05 -32.29
CA SER A 499 -2.15 0.61 -32.10
C SER A 499 -1.42 -0.21 -31.03
N ARG A 500 -0.12 -0.43 -31.22
CA ARG A 500 0.71 -1.27 -30.35
C ARG A 500 2.05 -0.62 -30.11
N ALA A 501 2.50 -0.62 -28.86
CA ALA A 501 3.86 -0.21 -28.49
C ALA A 501 4.46 -1.22 -27.51
N SER A 502 5.73 -1.59 -27.74
CA SER A 502 6.50 -2.46 -26.85
C SER A 502 7.72 -1.72 -26.36
N GLY A 503 8.07 -1.92 -25.09
CA GLY A 503 9.23 -1.29 -24.49
C GLY A 503 9.91 -2.18 -23.46
N THR A 504 11.10 -1.74 -23.05
CA THR A 504 11.92 -2.38 -22.02
C THR A 504 12.61 -1.33 -21.16
N VAL A 505 13.19 -1.77 -20.06
CA VAL A 505 14.08 -0.96 -19.24
C VAL A 505 15.51 -1.48 -19.42
N ILE A 506 16.44 -0.61 -19.77
CA ILE A 506 17.87 -0.94 -19.84
C ILE A 506 18.63 -0.25 -18.70
N HIS A 507 19.73 -0.88 -18.26
CA HIS A 507 20.53 -0.43 -17.11
C HIS A 507 19.73 -0.18 -15.82
N GLY A 508 18.56 -0.84 -15.68
CA GLY A 508 17.71 -0.74 -14.49
C GLY A 508 16.79 0.48 -14.42
N GLU A 509 17.02 1.54 -15.22
CA GLU A 509 16.31 2.82 -15.07
C GLU A 509 15.86 3.46 -16.38
N GLN A 510 16.44 3.10 -17.51
CA GLN A 510 16.21 3.80 -18.76
C GLN A 510 15.10 3.16 -19.60
N PRO A 511 13.93 3.79 -19.72
CA PRO A 511 12.83 3.28 -20.55
C PRO A 511 13.18 3.42 -22.04
N ARG A 512 12.97 2.34 -22.81
CA ARG A 512 13.18 2.30 -24.25
C ARG A 512 11.94 1.81 -24.96
N LEU A 513 11.60 2.47 -26.06
CA LEU A 513 10.67 1.95 -27.06
C LEU A 513 11.38 0.94 -27.93
N LEU A 514 10.83 -0.25 -28.09
CA LEU A 514 11.39 -1.33 -28.93
C LEU A 514 10.58 -1.60 -30.20
N GLU A 515 9.29 -1.28 -30.17
CA GLU A 515 8.37 -1.54 -31.30
C GLU A 515 7.23 -0.51 -31.27
N PHE A 516 6.83 0.00 -32.44
CA PHE A 516 5.58 0.73 -32.60
C PHE A 516 4.86 0.25 -33.87
N ASP A 517 3.60 -0.18 -33.72
CA ASP A 517 2.74 -0.70 -34.79
C ASP A 517 3.45 -1.74 -35.70
N HIS A 518 4.10 -2.73 -35.07
CA HIS A 518 4.84 -3.82 -35.70
C HIS A 518 6.13 -3.42 -36.41
N ILE A 519 6.59 -2.19 -36.23
CA ILE A 519 7.88 -1.71 -36.74
C ILE A 519 8.87 -1.71 -35.57
N ASP A 520 9.92 -2.52 -35.69
CA ASP A 520 11.01 -2.56 -34.72
C ASP A 520 11.77 -1.23 -34.75
N ILE A 521 11.94 -0.63 -33.58
CA ILE A 521 12.67 0.62 -33.41
C ILE A 521 13.21 0.71 -31.99
N GLU A 522 14.45 1.12 -31.83
CA GLU A 522 15.03 1.33 -30.50
C GLU A 522 15.34 2.81 -30.28
N THR A 523 14.66 3.42 -29.28
CA THR A 523 14.83 4.83 -28.96
C THR A 523 14.52 5.11 -27.49
N PRO A 524 15.13 6.15 -26.87
CA PRO A 524 14.69 6.64 -25.58
C PRO A 524 13.19 6.95 -25.57
N LEU A 525 12.52 6.60 -24.48
CA LEU A 525 11.08 6.88 -24.31
C LEU A 525 10.89 8.00 -23.29
N GLU A 526 11.39 9.19 -23.63
CA GLU A 526 11.40 10.36 -22.75
C GLU A 526 11.44 11.68 -23.50
N GLY A 527 10.99 12.77 -22.87
CA GLY A 527 11.01 14.10 -23.42
C GLY A 527 10.11 14.28 -24.65
N TYR A 528 10.57 15.08 -25.60
CA TYR A 528 9.82 15.40 -26.82
C TYR A 528 10.21 14.47 -27.96
N LEU A 529 9.28 13.65 -28.42
CA LEU A 529 9.49 12.70 -29.51
C LEU A 529 8.65 13.09 -30.72
N LEU A 530 9.28 13.35 -31.84
CA LEU A 530 8.61 13.55 -33.12
C LEU A 530 8.49 12.20 -33.83
N VAL A 531 7.27 11.68 -33.94
CA VAL A 531 6.94 10.40 -34.54
C VAL A 531 6.52 10.63 -35.99
N CYS A 532 7.35 10.23 -36.92
CA CYS A 532 7.17 10.42 -38.37
C CYS A 532 6.95 9.07 -39.07
N ARG A 533 5.81 8.91 -39.70
CA ARG A 533 5.54 7.78 -40.61
C ARG A 533 5.87 8.22 -42.05
N ASN A 534 6.72 7.50 -42.73
CA ASN A 534 7.18 7.86 -44.06
C ASN A 534 7.30 6.63 -44.98
N LEU A 535 7.44 6.91 -46.26
CA LEU A 535 7.88 5.93 -47.23
C LEU A 535 9.41 5.78 -47.14
N ASP A 536 9.90 4.54 -47.21
CA ASP A 536 11.34 4.25 -47.18
C ASP A 536 11.98 4.52 -48.56
N VAL A 537 12.23 5.78 -48.82
CA VAL A 537 12.87 6.25 -50.06
C VAL A 537 14.12 7.11 -49.74
N PRO A 538 15.11 7.12 -50.63
CA PRO A 538 16.33 7.93 -50.42
C PRO A 538 16.01 9.39 -50.20
N GLY A 539 16.71 10.05 -49.27
CA GLY A 539 16.65 11.49 -49.02
C GLY A 539 15.64 11.93 -47.96
N VAL A 540 14.69 11.08 -47.52
CA VAL A 540 13.64 11.46 -46.53
C VAL A 540 14.26 11.88 -45.19
N ILE A 541 15.23 11.13 -44.66
CA ILE A 541 15.93 11.45 -43.41
C ILE A 541 16.61 12.82 -43.53
N GLY A 542 17.27 13.07 -44.67
CA GLY A 542 17.90 14.36 -44.93
C GLY A 542 16.92 15.54 -44.98
N GLN A 543 15.74 15.32 -45.58
CA GLN A 543 14.68 16.33 -45.65
C GLN A 543 14.12 16.61 -44.25
N ILE A 544 13.84 15.59 -43.42
CA ILE A 544 13.39 15.74 -42.04
C ILE A 544 14.43 16.54 -41.25
N GLY A 545 15.70 16.10 -41.27
CA GLY A 545 16.77 16.79 -40.54
C GLY A 545 17.00 18.22 -40.98
N THR A 546 16.97 18.49 -42.32
CA THR A 546 17.13 19.84 -42.87
C THR A 546 15.97 20.74 -42.46
N THR A 547 14.73 20.25 -42.52
CA THR A 547 13.53 21.02 -42.13
C THR A 547 13.60 21.38 -40.64
N LEU A 548 13.96 20.46 -39.77
CA LEU A 548 14.12 20.70 -38.32
C LEU A 548 15.23 21.74 -38.07
N GLY A 549 16.40 21.57 -38.70
CA GLY A 549 17.51 22.49 -38.56
C GLY A 549 17.22 23.91 -39.05
N GLN A 550 16.50 24.07 -40.17
CA GLN A 550 16.06 25.36 -40.67
C GLN A 550 15.08 26.07 -39.73
N GLN A 551 14.36 25.35 -38.94
CA GLN A 551 13.42 25.83 -37.92
C GLN A 551 14.06 25.99 -36.53
N GLY A 552 15.38 25.79 -36.43
CA GLY A 552 16.13 25.93 -35.17
C GLY A 552 15.88 24.81 -34.15
N VAL A 553 15.33 23.66 -34.59
CA VAL A 553 15.07 22.51 -33.73
C VAL A 553 16.30 21.61 -33.71
N ASN A 554 16.88 21.39 -32.53
CA ASN A 554 18.01 20.47 -32.34
C ASN A 554 17.50 19.03 -32.18
N ILE A 555 18.26 18.09 -32.79
CA ILE A 555 17.97 16.66 -32.75
C ILE A 555 18.90 16.01 -31.73
N ALA A 556 18.36 15.44 -30.65
CA ALA A 556 19.11 14.71 -29.63
C ALA A 556 19.33 13.24 -30.02
N ASN A 557 18.30 12.61 -30.62
CA ASN A 557 18.39 11.23 -31.11
C ASN A 557 17.54 11.06 -32.38
N PHE A 558 17.96 10.19 -33.29
CA PHE A 558 17.23 9.85 -34.51
C PHE A 558 17.24 8.33 -34.69
N ALA A 559 16.08 7.70 -34.50
CA ALA A 559 15.89 6.28 -34.72
C ALA A 559 15.00 6.03 -35.94
N LEU A 560 15.32 5.01 -36.72
CA LEU A 560 14.56 4.61 -37.90
C LEU A 560 14.28 3.11 -37.89
N GLY A 561 13.00 2.76 -38.01
CA GLY A 561 12.52 1.40 -38.20
C GLY A 561 11.89 1.21 -39.58
N ARG A 562 11.91 -0.02 -40.11
CA ARG A 562 11.31 -0.38 -41.41
C ARG A 562 10.29 -1.49 -41.23
N GLU A 563 9.20 -1.43 -41.96
CA GLU A 563 8.24 -2.53 -42.03
C GLU A 563 8.91 -3.77 -42.68
N ARG A 564 8.84 -4.92 -42.01
CA ARG A 564 9.54 -6.14 -42.46
C ARG A 564 8.94 -6.81 -43.72
N ALA A 565 7.64 -6.59 -43.97
CA ALA A 565 6.92 -7.08 -45.14
C ALA A 565 5.86 -6.08 -45.57
N GLY A 566 5.88 -5.60 -46.81
CA GLY A 566 4.93 -4.63 -47.32
C GLY A 566 5.05 -4.45 -48.83
N GLU A 567 4.05 -3.77 -49.43
CA GLU A 567 4.10 -3.32 -50.83
C GLU A 567 5.17 -2.25 -50.99
N LYS A 568 5.86 -2.22 -52.13
CA LYS A 568 6.86 -1.15 -52.40
C LYS A 568 6.15 0.13 -52.87
N PRO A 569 6.55 1.30 -52.39
CA PRO A 569 7.60 1.55 -51.42
C PRO A 569 7.23 1.13 -49.97
N VAL A 570 8.19 0.50 -49.26
CA VAL A 570 8.00 0.02 -47.88
C VAL A 570 7.76 1.22 -46.94
N LYS A 571 6.89 1.06 -45.96
CA LYS A 571 6.69 2.06 -44.92
C LYS A 571 7.82 2.02 -43.91
N ALA A 572 8.18 3.19 -43.40
CA ALA A 572 9.17 3.36 -42.34
C ALA A 572 8.61 4.26 -41.22
N LEU A 573 9.22 4.15 -40.07
CA LEU A 573 8.93 4.93 -38.89
C LEU A 573 10.23 5.61 -38.44
N ALA A 574 10.26 6.94 -38.42
CA ALA A 574 11.31 7.68 -37.75
C ALA A 574 10.78 8.23 -36.41
N VAL A 575 11.52 8.01 -35.34
CA VAL A 575 11.29 8.66 -34.05
C VAL A 575 12.49 9.56 -33.74
N VAL A 576 12.24 10.85 -33.69
CA VAL A 576 13.25 11.88 -33.52
C VAL A 576 13.06 12.55 -32.17
N GLN A 577 14.02 12.36 -31.27
CA GLN A 577 14.05 13.07 -30.00
C GLN A 577 14.60 14.48 -30.20
N VAL A 578 13.89 15.47 -29.68
CA VAL A 578 14.24 16.90 -29.82
C VAL A 578 14.31 17.56 -28.43
N ASP A 579 15.10 18.64 -28.31
CA ASP A 579 15.41 19.27 -27.02
C ASP A 579 14.24 20.07 -26.41
N GLY A 580 13.15 20.26 -27.15
CA GLY A 580 12.01 21.04 -26.66
C GLY A 580 10.75 20.91 -27.52
N PRO A 581 9.69 21.60 -27.16
CA PRO A 581 8.42 21.53 -27.88
C PRO A 581 8.56 22.06 -29.32
N VAL A 582 8.01 21.34 -30.26
CA VAL A 582 7.99 21.71 -31.69
C VAL A 582 6.69 22.45 -31.98
N SER A 583 6.80 23.61 -32.64
CA SER A 583 5.62 24.42 -32.99
C SER A 583 4.79 23.80 -34.13
N ASP A 584 3.52 24.17 -34.21
CA ASP A 584 2.63 23.77 -35.31
C ASP A 584 3.18 24.13 -36.68
N ALA A 585 3.93 25.23 -36.80
CA ALA A 585 4.60 25.63 -38.03
C ALA A 585 5.65 24.62 -38.50
N VAL A 586 6.41 24.07 -37.58
CA VAL A 586 7.41 23.01 -37.86
C VAL A 586 6.72 21.72 -38.28
N LEU A 587 5.65 21.32 -37.58
CA LEU A 587 4.84 20.15 -37.98
C LEU A 587 4.22 20.34 -39.37
N ALA A 588 3.73 21.53 -39.68
CA ALA A 588 3.20 21.86 -41.01
C ALA A 588 4.30 21.81 -42.08
N ALA A 589 5.50 22.29 -41.79
CA ALA A 589 6.62 22.24 -42.72
C ALA A 589 7.07 20.78 -42.99
N LEU A 590 7.10 19.93 -41.97
CA LEU A 590 7.40 18.51 -42.13
C LEU A 590 6.35 17.80 -42.99
N LYS A 591 5.08 18.11 -42.83
CA LYS A 591 3.99 17.54 -43.65
C LYS A 591 4.02 17.95 -45.13
N GLN A 592 4.87 18.90 -45.53
CA GLN A 592 5.12 19.23 -46.95
C GLN A 592 6.12 18.25 -47.61
N ILE A 593 6.79 17.42 -46.86
CA ILE A 593 7.70 16.41 -47.40
C ILE A 593 6.85 15.29 -48.04
N GLU A 594 6.94 15.16 -49.38
CA GLU A 594 6.08 14.25 -50.17
C GLU A 594 6.11 12.77 -49.66
N ALA A 595 7.26 12.32 -49.20
CA ALA A 595 7.40 10.96 -48.66
C ALA A 595 6.94 10.83 -47.21
N LEU A 596 6.56 11.89 -46.51
CA LEU A 596 6.08 11.85 -45.13
C LEU A 596 4.57 11.65 -45.11
N LEU A 597 4.11 10.53 -44.53
CA LEU A 597 2.70 10.16 -44.46
C LEU A 597 1.99 10.81 -43.26
N ASP A 598 2.69 10.90 -42.12
CA ASP A 598 2.18 11.54 -40.89
C ASP A 598 3.33 12.01 -40.00
N ALA A 599 3.13 13.07 -39.24
CA ALA A 599 4.05 13.55 -38.22
C ALA A 599 3.28 13.99 -36.99
N ARG A 600 3.65 13.49 -35.82
CA ARG A 600 3.06 13.83 -34.52
C ARG A 600 4.14 14.13 -33.50
N LEU A 601 3.91 15.14 -32.68
CA LEU A 601 4.72 15.40 -31.51
C LEU A 601 4.13 14.66 -30.32
N VAL A 602 4.94 13.90 -29.65
CA VAL A 602 4.65 13.22 -28.38
C VAL A 602 5.46 13.92 -27.30
N ASN A 603 4.79 14.36 -26.25
CA ASN A 603 5.42 14.91 -25.06
C ASN A 603 5.29 13.89 -23.93
N LEU A 604 6.40 13.32 -23.50
CA LEU A 604 6.44 12.40 -22.39
C LEU A 604 6.90 13.13 -21.12
N PRO A 605 6.38 12.75 -19.93
CA PRO A 605 6.85 13.35 -18.70
C PRO A 605 8.36 13.15 -18.55
N GLU A 606 9.03 14.13 -17.94
CA GLU A 606 10.41 13.93 -17.50
C GLU A 606 10.47 12.76 -16.51
N PRO A 607 11.63 12.06 -16.39
CA PRO A 607 11.76 10.99 -15.43
C PRO A 607 11.42 11.53 -14.05
N GLY A 608 10.25 11.11 -13.52
CA GLY A 608 9.80 11.45 -12.18
C GLY A 608 10.11 10.25 -11.29
N PHE A 609 11.10 10.39 -10.45
CA PHE A 609 11.31 9.51 -9.32
C PHE A 609 10.58 10.04 -8.10
#